data_18065d8e4450d6bbd5b559c90dd63233
#
_entry.id   18065d8e4450d6bbd5b559c90dd63233
#
_cell.length_a   1.000
_cell.length_b   1.000
_cell.length_c   1.000
_cell.angle_alpha   90.00
_cell.angle_beta   90.00
_cell.angle_gamma   90.00
#
_symmetry.space_group_name_H-M   'P 1'
#
loop_
_entity.id
_entity.type
_entity.pdbx_description
1 polymer ?
#
loop_
_entity_poly.entity_id
_entity_poly.type
_entity_poly.pdbx_seq_one_letter_code
_entity_poly.pdbx_strand_id
1 'polypeptide(L)'
;MRKIIAIVLILSFATQALAWSRDGHAIVGMLAERQLRPAARAEVSRLLAGEPDPTLAGIAAWADDVRAAEGPGKSAPLHYINFKGGDCSYVPGRDCPDGNCVIAAINRNFLILSDHTRPDAERRDALKYLVHFVGDVHQPLHSTPRDDKGGGDFQVNYQGKGSNLHKVWDRLILERKKSTPADYANALANQPALADDATRRSDRPAVDWAVESCRIVLDGNLYPSSHVMDDAYLDRNRPLAEQRLRLAGNRLAAMINSALAR
;
A
#
# COMPACT_ATOMS: atom_id res chain seq x y z
N MET A 1 33.76 39.90 -27.49
CA MET A 1 33.64 38.45 -27.14
C MET A 1 32.44 38.31 -26.21
N ARG A 2 31.30 37.83 -26.71
CA ARG A 2 30.07 37.58 -25.91
C ARG A 2 30.20 36.22 -25.21
N LYS A 3 30.20 36.19 -23.89
CA LYS A 3 30.16 34.96 -23.09
C LYS A 3 28.72 34.43 -23.10
N ILE A 4 28.49 33.31 -23.75
CA ILE A 4 27.25 32.56 -23.67
C ILE A 4 27.25 31.79 -22.35
N ILE A 5 26.39 32.19 -21.42
CA ILE A 5 26.14 31.44 -20.16
C ILE A 5 25.11 30.39 -20.50
N ALA A 6 25.51 29.14 -20.58
CA ALA A 6 24.59 27.99 -20.71
C ALA A 6 23.95 27.76 -19.35
N ILE A 7 22.65 28.07 -19.23
CA ILE A 7 21.83 27.69 -18.06
C ILE A 7 21.48 26.22 -18.22
N VAL A 8 22.12 25.37 -17.44
CA VAL A 8 21.73 23.96 -17.32
C VAL A 8 20.49 23.90 -16.43
N LEU A 9 19.31 23.73 -17.04
CA LEU A 9 18.09 23.41 -16.32
C LEU A 9 18.23 21.99 -15.78
N ILE A 10 18.50 21.85 -14.48
CA ILE A 10 18.38 20.57 -13.77
C ILE A 10 16.90 20.31 -13.59
N LEU A 11 16.30 19.52 -14.48
CA LEU A 11 14.97 18.94 -14.30
C LEU A 11 15.06 17.97 -13.10
N SER A 12 14.68 18.45 -11.94
CA SER A 12 14.42 17.59 -10.78
C SER A 12 13.18 16.74 -11.09
N PHE A 13 13.38 15.54 -11.59
CA PHE A 13 12.32 14.55 -11.58
C PHE A 13 12.00 14.24 -10.12
N ALA A 14 10.91 14.82 -9.63
CA ALA A 14 10.30 14.39 -8.37
C ALA A 14 9.90 12.93 -8.56
N THR A 15 10.75 12.00 -8.15
CA THR A 15 10.39 10.58 -8.09
C THR A 15 9.27 10.46 -7.08
N GLN A 16 8.05 10.25 -7.58
CA GLN A 16 6.87 10.04 -6.73
C GLN A 16 7.14 8.83 -5.84
N ALA A 17 6.82 8.98 -4.55
CA ALA A 17 6.83 7.88 -3.63
C ALA A 17 5.75 6.88 -4.11
N LEU A 18 6.17 5.68 -4.44
CA LEU A 18 5.30 4.55 -4.71
C LEU A 18 4.99 3.93 -3.34
N ALA A 19 3.80 3.44 -3.14
CA ALA A 19 3.40 2.55 -2.05
C ALA A 19 4.37 1.35 -1.91
N TRP A 20 4.03 0.32 -1.13
CA TRP A 20 4.82 -0.91 -1.24
C TRP A 20 5.30 -1.10 -2.68
N SER A 21 6.57 -1.42 -2.88
CA SER A 21 7.07 -1.67 -4.24
C SER A 21 6.13 -2.62 -4.99
N ARG A 22 6.22 -2.65 -6.31
CA ARG A 22 5.47 -3.60 -7.14
C ARG A 22 5.52 -5.02 -6.57
N ASP A 23 6.67 -5.44 -6.05
CA ASP A 23 6.86 -6.74 -5.41
C ASP A 23 6.09 -6.87 -4.09
N GLY A 24 6.06 -5.83 -3.26
CA GLY A 24 5.30 -5.83 -2.00
C GLY A 24 3.79 -5.95 -2.24
N HIS A 25 3.24 -5.22 -3.21
CA HIS A 25 1.84 -5.36 -3.61
C HIS A 25 1.56 -6.75 -4.20
N ALA A 26 2.45 -7.30 -5.03
CA ALA A 26 2.31 -8.66 -5.56
C ALA A 26 2.28 -9.70 -4.42
N ILE A 27 3.14 -9.56 -3.40
CA ILE A 27 3.13 -10.43 -2.22
C ILE A 27 1.77 -10.38 -1.50
N VAL A 28 1.20 -9.18 -1.30
CA VAL A 28 -0.15 -9.03 -0.70
C VAL A 28 -1.20 -9.75 -1.54
N GLY A 29 -1.18 -9.57 -2.87
CA GLY A 29 -2.08 -10.26 -3.80
C GLY A 29 -1.96 -11.78 -3.69
N MET A 30 -0.73 -12.32 -3.70
CA MET A 30 -0.47 -13.76 -3.57
C MET A 30 -0.95 -14.33 -2.23
N LEU A 31 -0.75 -13.60 -1.13
CA LEU A 31 -1.22 -14.01 0.20
C LEU A 31 -2.74 -14.03 0.28
N ALA A 32 -3.41 -13.04 -0.33
CA ALA A 32 -4.86 -12.98 -0.40
C ALA A 32 -5.45 -14.09 -1.26
N GLU A 33 -4.89 -14.34 -2.43
CA GLU A 33 -5.40 -15.33 -3.39
C GLU A 33 -5.47 -16.74 -2.80
N ARG A 34 -4.53 -17.10 -1.91
CA ARG A 34 -4.52 -18.40 -1.21
C ARG A 34 -5.73 -18.61 -0.32
N GLN A 35 -6.33 -17.55 0.19
CA GLN A 35 -7.41 -17.56 1.16
C GLN A 35 -8.80 -17.28 0.53
N LEU A 36 -8.86 -17.15 -0.80
CA LEU A 36 -10.12 -16.99 -1.49
C LEU A 36 -10.96 -18.28 -1.42
N ARG A 37 -12.23 -18.11 -1.04
CA ARG A 37 -13.23 -19.17 -1.11
C ARG A 37 -13.49 -19.54 -2.58
N PRO A 38 -13.93 -20.78 -2.89
CA PRO A 38 -14.12 -21.22 -4.27
C PRO A 38 -14.97 -20.27 -5.12
N ALA A 39 -16.10 -19.78 -4.59
CA ALA A 39 -16.99 -18.86 -5.30
C ALA A 39 -16.30 -17.51 -5.59
N ALA A 40 -15.64 -16.92 -4.59
CA ALA A 40 -14.90 -15.67 -4.77
C ALA A 40 -13.73 -15.84 -5.76
N ARG A 41 -13.01 -16.96 -5.70
CA ARG A 41 -11.93 -17.27 -6.65
C ARG A 41 -12.45 -17.37 -8.08
N ALA A 42 -13.57 -18.05 -8.30
CA ALA A 42 -14.19 -18.18 -9.63
C ALA A 42 -14.58 -16.80 -10.19
N GLU A 43 -15.18 -15.95 -9.34
CA GLU A 43 -15.60 -14.61 -9.75
C GLU A 43 -14.40 -13.67 -10.00
N VAL A 44 -13.34 -13.74 -9.19
CA VAL A 44 -12.06 -13.04 -9.46
C VAL A 44 -11.51 -13.47 -10.82
N SER A 45 -11.42 -14.77 -11.09
CA SER A 45 -10.93 -15.28 -12.38
C SER A 45 -11.79 -14.79 -13.55
N ARG A 46 -13.12 -14.71 -13.36
CA ARG A 46 -14.04 -14.20 -14.38
C ARG A 46 -13.84 -12.71 -14.64
N LEU A 47 -13.74 -11.90 -13.59
CA LEU A 47 -13.55 -10.46 -13.71
C LEU A 47 -12.19 -10.09 -14.34
N LEU A 48 -11.14 -10.86 -14.03
CA LEU A 48 -9.80 -10.63 -14.54
C LEU A 48 -9.54 -11.30 -15.90
N ALA A 49 -10.50 -12.03 -16.44
CA ALA A 49 -10.35 -12.62 -17.77
C ALA A 49 -10.02 -11.54 -18.82
N GLY A 50 -8.89 -11.72 -19.52
CA GLY A 50 -8.38 -10.74 -20.48
C GLY A 50 -7.33 -9.76 -19.96
N GLU A 51 -7.03 -9.75 -18.64
CA GLU A 51 -5.86 -9.06 -18.13
C GLU A 51 -4.57 -9.79 -18.55
N PRO A 52 -3.44 -9.09 -18.78
CA PRO A 52 -2.17 -9.72 -19.15
C PRO A 52 -1.67 -10.75 -18.15
N ASP A 53 -1.86 -10.47 -16.86
CA ASP A 53 -1.66 -11.41 -15.75
C ASP A 53 -2.94 -11.41 -14.90
N PRO A 54 -3.86 -12.40 -15.11
CA PRO A 54 -5.18 -12.42 -14.51
C PRO A 54 -5.19 -12.95 -13.07
N THR A 55 -4.20 -12.55 -12.27
CA THR A 55 -4.04 -12.89 -10.85
C THR A 55 -4.13 -11.66 -9.97
N LEU A 56 -4.44 -11.83 -8.68
CA LEU A 56 -4.39 -10.69 -7.74
C LEU A 56 -2.99 -10.08 -7.66
N ALA A 57 -1.94 -10.88 -7.81
CA ALA A 57 -0.57 -10.41 -7.86
C ALA A 57 -0.28 -9.59 -9.13
N GLY A 58 -0.74 -10.06 -10.28
CA GLY A 58 -0.51 -9.42 -11.58
C GLY A 58 -1.14 -8.03 -11.67
N ILE A 59 -2.30 -7.83 -11.05
CA ILE A 59 -3.01 -6.56 -11.07
C ILE A 59 -2.63 -5.62 -9.90
N ALA A 60 -1.84 -6.09 -8.93
CA ALA A 60 -1.65 -5.42 -7.65
C ALA A 60 -1.00 -4.02 -7.75
N ALA A 61 -0.19 -3.76 -8.77
CA ALA A 61 0.46 -2.47 -8.98
C ALA A 61 -0.29 -1.57 -10.00
N TRP A 62 -1.42 -2.02 -10.54
CA TRP A 62 -2.14 -1.30 -11.60
C TRP A 62 -2.57 0.13 -11.19
N ALA A 63 -2.97 0.36 -9.94
CA ALA A 63 -3.36 1.69 -9.48
C ALA A 63 -2.20 2.69 -9.50
N ASP A 64 -0.97 2.24 -9.24
CA ASP A 64 0.24 3.05 -9.40
C ASP A 64 0.52 3.38 -10.87
N ASP A 65 0.29 2.43 -11.79
CA ASP A 65 0.43 2.66 -13.23
C ASP A 65 -0.58 3.70 -13.72
N VAL A 66 -1.84 3.65 -13.22
CA VAL A 66 -2.87 4.67 -13.49
C VAL A 66 -2.42 6.04 -12.97
N ARG A 67 -1.97 6.10 -11.71
CA ARG A 67 -1.47 7.33 -11.10
C ARG A 67 -0.31 7.94 -11.91
N ALA A 68 0.61 7.11 -12.36
CA ALA A 68 1.73 7.56 -13.18
C ALA A 68 1.29 8.11 -14.55
N ALA A 69 0.28 7.50 -15.17
CA ALA A 69 -0.28 7.93 -16.44
C ALA A 69 -1.11 9.23 -16.34
N GLU A 70 -1.84 9.41 -15.23
CA GLU A 70 -2.68 10.60 -15.01
C GLU A 70 -1.87 11.85 -14.61
N GLY A 71 -0.63 11.67 -14.17
CA GLY A 71 0.22 12.73 -13.66
C GLY A 71 -0.11 13.14 -12.21
N PRO A 72 0.63 14.10 -11.65
CA PRO A 72 0.48 14.48 -10.25
C PRO A 72 -0.89 15.10 -9.99
N GLY A 73 -1.56 14.63 -8.94
CA GLY A 73 -2.69 15.31 -8.32
C GLY A 73 -4.06 14.65 -8.42
N LYS A 74 -4.34 13.75 -9.39
CA LYS A 74 -5.69 13.17 -9.53
C LYS A 74 -5.94 12.01 -8.57
N SER A 75 -5.24 10.90 -8.74
CA SER A 75 -5.42 9.68 -7.92
C SER A 75 -4.40 9.56 -6.78
N ALA A 76 -3.34 10.37 -6.77
CA ALA A 76 -2.30 10.30 -5.75
C ALA A 76 -2.81 10.34 -4.30
N PRO A 77 -3.77 11.20 -3.90
CA PRO A 77 -4.29 11.21 -2.53
C PRO A 77 -5.02 9.93 -2.12
N LEU A 78 -5.49 9.12 -3.08
CA LEU A 78 -6.21 7.88 -2.81
C LEU A 78 -5.30 6.77 -2.24
N HIS A 79 -3.97 6.94 -2.31
CA HIS A 79 -2.98 5.96 -1.86
C HIS A 79 -2.59 6.10 -0.39
N TYR A 80 -2.98 7.19 0.29
CA TYR A 80 -2.56 7.46 1.66
C TYR A 80 -3.62 8.25 2.44
N ILE A 81 -3.36 8.41 3.73
CA ILE A 81 -4.06 9.34 4.61
C ILE A 81 -3.08 10.05 5.54
N ASN A 82 -3.25 11.35 5.71
CA ASN A 82 -2.54 12.14 6.70
C ASN A 82 -3.50 12.53 7.83
N PHE A 83 -3.20 12.09 9.06
CA PHE A 83 -3.95 12.46 10.26
C PHE A 83 -3.51 13.85 10.72
N LYS A 84 -4.15 14.88 10.20
CA LYS A 84 -3.77 16.29 10.40
C LYS A 84 -3.88 16.82 11.84
N GLY A 85 -4.48 16.04 12.74
CA GLY A 85 -4.54 16.37 14.17
C GLY A 85 -3.23 16.10 14.94
N GLY A 86 -2.22 15.51 14.30
CA GLY A 86 -0.97 15.13 14.97
C GLY A 86 -1.09 13.88 15.85
N ASP A 87 -2.27 13.27 15.87
CA ASP A 87 -2.59 12.01 16.54
C ASP A 87 -3.23 11.03 15.53
N CYS A 88 -3.65 9.86 15.99
CA CYS A 88 -4.30 8.86 15.13
C CYS A 88 -5.84 8.88 15.23
N SER A 89 -6.43 9.99 15.62
CA SER A 89 -7.88 10.18 15.66
C SER A 89 -8.42 10.59 14.29
N TYR A 90 -9.19 9.71 13.66
CA TYR A 90 -9.75 9.97 12.33
C TYR A 90 -10.95 10.91 12.38
N VAL A 91 -10.84 12.05 11.70
CA VAL A 91 -11.94 13.01 11.49
C VAL A 91 -12.15 13.19 9.98
N PRO A 92 -13.24 12.66 9.40
CA PRO A 92 -13.44 12.61 7.94
C PRO A 92 -13.23 13.94 7.23
N GLY A 93 -13.88 15.02 7.70
CA GLY A 93 -13.77 16.33 7.05
C GLY A 93 -12.39 16.97 7.14
N ARG A 94 -11.56 16.59 8.13
CA ARG A 94 -10.20 17.06 8.31
C ARG A 94 -9.17 16.24 7.54
N ASP A 95 -9.27 14.90 7.63
CA ASP A 95 -8.21 13.98 7.19
C ASP A 95 -8.50 13.35 5.82
N CYS A 96 -9.76 13.39 5.39
CA CYS A 96 -10.23 12.82 4.12
C CYS A 96 -11.27 13.74 3.45
N PRO A 97 -10.92 15.02 3.19
CA PRO A 97 -11.87 15.96 2.59
C PRO A 97 -12.33 15.42 1.23
N ASP A 98 -13.61 15.58 0.95
CA ASP A 98 -14.26 15.13 -0.30
C ASP A 98 -14.09 13.62 -0.60
N GLY A 99 -13.78 12.81 0.42
CA GLY A 99 -13.48 11.38 0.22
C GLY A 99 -12.18 11.12 -0.53
N ASN A 100 -11.25 12.05 -0.49
CA ASN A 100 -10.00 11.98 -1.24
C ASN A 100 -8.85 11.44 -0.35
N CYS A 101 -8.95 10.17 0.05
CA CYS A 101 -7.96 9.44 0.84
C CYS A 101 -8.13 7.93 0.66
N VAL A 102 -7.14 7.15 1.13
CA VAL A 102 -7.13 5.68 1.01
C VAL A 102 -8.33 5.01 1.70
N ILE A 103 -8.81 5.53 2.84
CA ILE A 103 -9.97 4.98 3.56
C ILE A 103 -11.22 5.04 2.68
N ALA A 104 -11.52 6.21 2.12
CA ALA A 104 -12.68 6.39 1.25
C ALA A 104 -12.52 5.62 -0.07
N ALA A 105 -11.31 5.52 -0.60
CA ALA A 105 -11.01 4.74 -1.78
C ALA A 105 -11.29 3.25 -1.57
N ILE A 106 -10.86 2.66 -0.45
CA ILE A 106 -11.15 1.27 -0.09
C ILE A 106 -12.66 1.05 0.00
N ASN A 107 -13.37 1.89 0.76
CA ASN A 107 -14.81 1.74 0.99
C ASN A 107 -15.60 1.85 -0.32
N ARG A 108 -15.29 2.84 -1.16
CA ARG A 108 -15.94 3.03 -2.47
C ARG A 108 -15.75 1.82 -3.39
N ASN A 109 -14.51 1.34 -3.51
CA ASN A 109 -14.22 0.22 -4.40
C ASN A 109 -14.80 -1.11 -3.86
N PHE A 110 -14.86 -1.29 -2.54
CA PHE A 110 -15.57 -2.42 -1.95
C PHE A 110 -17.06 -2.43 -2.31
N LEU A 111 -17.73 -1.28 -2.21
CA LEU A 111 -19.15 -1.16 -2.59
C LEU A 111 -19.38 -1.44 -4.09
N ILE A 112 -18.52 -0.90 -4.96
CA ILE A 112 -18.61 -1.15 -6.41
C ILE A 112 -18.41 -2.65 -6.72
N LEU A 113 -17.40 -3.28 -6.11
CA LEU A 113 -17.12 -4.69 -6.31
C LEU A 113 -18.27 -5.58 -5.84
N SER A 114 -18.91 -5.22 -4.72
CA SER A 114 -20.02 -5.96 -4.11
C SER A 114 -21.35 -5.80 -4.85
N ASP A 115 -21.51 -4.78 -5.66
CA ASP A 115 -22.73 -4.53 -6.44
C ASP A 115 -22.70 -5.30 -7.76
N HIS A 116 -23.31 -6.49 -7.74
CA HIS A 116 -23.37 -7.39 -8.89
C HIS A 116 -24.24 -6.87 -10.06
N THR A 117 -24.93 -5.76 -9.89
CA THR A 117 -25.70 -5.11 -10.97
C THR A 117 -24.83 -4.17 -11.81
N ARG A 118 -23.64 -3.84 -11.33
CA ARG A 118 -22.70 -2.99 -12.08
C ARG A 118 -22.01 -3.74 -13.21
N PRO A 119 -21.62 -3.00 -14.26
CA PRO A 119 -20.84 -3.57 -15.36
C PRO A 119 -19.54 -4.24 -14.87
N ASP A 120 -19.19 -5.38 -15.48
CA ASP A 120 -17.96 -6.11 -15.14
C ASP A 120 -16.70 -5.25 -15.24
N ALA A 121 -16.63 -4.32 -16.16
CA ALA A 121 -15.50 -3.40 -16.29
C ALA A 121 -15.32 -2.53 -15.02
N GLU A 122 -16.41 -1.98 -14.48
CA GLU A 122 -16.36 -1.20 -13.25
C GLU A 122 -15.96 -2.05 -12.03
N ARG A 123 -16.52 -3.25 -11.94
CA ARG A 123 -16.21 -4.21 -10.87
C ARG A 123 -14.77 -4.70 -10.95
N ARG A 124 -14.25 -4.94 -12.15
CA ARG A 124 -12.85 -5.29 -12.39
C ARG A 124 -11.91 -4.17 -11.93
N ASP A 125 -12.17 -2.93 -12.33
CA ASP A 125 -11.34 -1.80 -11.94
C ASP A 125 -11.42 -1.57 -10.42
N ALA A 126 -12.59 -1.73 -9.81
CA ALA A 126 -12.77 -1.69 -8.37
C ALA A 126 -11.97 -2.79 -7.65
N LEU A 127 -11.91 -4.01 -8.20
CA LEU A 127 -11.06 -5.08 -7.67
C LEU A 127 -9.58 -4.70 -7.72
N LYS A 128 -9.09 -4.14 -8.84
CA LYS A 128 -7.70 -3.69 -8.99
C LYS A 128 -7.35 -2.61 -7.97
N TYR A 129 -8.20 -1.60 -7.82
CA TYR A 129 -8.03 -0.56 -6.81
C TYR A 129 -8.05 -1.13 -5.39
N LEU A 130 -8.97 -2.03 -5.08
CA LEU A 130 -9.10 -2.63 -3.76
C LEU A 130 -7.84 -3.42 -3.37
N VAL A 131 -7.30 -4.24 -4.30
CA VAL A 131 -6.07 -5.01 -4.09
C VAL A 131 -4.92 -4.08 -3.73
N HIS A 132 -4.77 -2.98 -4.46
CA HIS A 132 -3.71 -2.01 -4.24
C HIS A 132 -3.88 -1.24 -2.91
N PHE A 133 -5.02 -0.60 -2.72
CA PHE A 133 -5.24 0.30 -1.57
C PHE A 133 -5.29 -0.43 -0.22
N VAL A 134 -5.71 -1.69 -0.19
CA VAL A 134 -5.56 -2.52 1.02
C VAL A 134 -4.09 -2.76 1.32
N GLY A 135 -3.24 -2.94 0.32
CA GLY A 135 -1.78 -2.96 0.49
C GLY A 135 -1.27 -1.64 1.09
N ASP A 136 -1.66 -0.53 0.49
CA ASP A 136 -1.23 0.83 0.87
C ASP A 136 -1.54 1.16 2.33
N VAL A 137 -2.77 0.98 2.76
CA VAL A 137 -3.21 1.32 4.13
C VAL A 137 -2.46 0.51 5.20
N HIS A 138 -1.84 -0.62 4.83
CA HIS A 138 -1.02 -1.43 5.72
C HIS A 138 0.46 -1.06 5.72
N GLN A 139 0.93 -0.23 4.78
CA GLN A 139 2.26 0.39 4.87
C GLN A 139 2.18 1.56 5.88
N PRO A 140 2.90 1.51 7.01
CA PRO A 140 2.69 2.47 8.09
C PRO A 140 2.81 3.93 7.65
N LEU A 141 3.79 4.26 6.81
CA LEU A 141 4.03 5.63 6.35
C LEU A 141 2.98 6.14 5.34
N HIS A 142 2.05 5.29 4.88
CA HIS A 142 0.86 5.72 4.12
C HIS A 142 -0.30 6.19 5.02
N SER A 143 -0.16 6.07 6.35
CA SER A 143 -1.15 6.51 7.32
C SER A 143 -0.41 7.23 8.46
N THR A 144 -0.01 8.48 8.23
CA THR A 144 0.90 9.20 9.13
C THR A 144 0.25 10.41 9.80
N PRO A 145 0.58 10.69 11.07
CA PRO A 145 0.23 11.95 11.73
C PRO A 145 1.29 13.03 11.51
N ARG A 146 2.38 12.76 10.76
CA ARG A 146 3.50 13.68 10.53
C ARG A 146 3.31 14.45 9.22
N ASP A 147 3.67 15.74 9.23
CA ASP A 147 3.66 16.60 8.04
C ASP A 147 5.02 16.52 7.33
N ASP A 148 5.38 15.35 6.84
CA ASP A 148 6.63 15.06 6.15
C ASP A 148 6.44 14.12 4.95
N LYS A 149 5.25 14.11 4.38
CA LYS A 149 4.87 13.22 3.25
C LYS A 149 5.11 11.75 3.56
N GLY A 150 4.77 11.31 4.78
CA GLY A 150 5.00 9.95 5.20
C GLY A 150 6.48 9.54 5.20
N GLY A 151 7.36 10.40 5.68
CA GLY A 151 8.81 10.18 5.65
C GLY A 151 9.47 10.47 4.28
N GLY A 152 8.71 11.00 3.31
CA GLY A 152 9.25 11.44 2.01
C GLY A 152 10.24 12.57 2.14
N ASP A 153 10.02 13.46 3.09
CA ASP A 153 10.93 14.59 3.37
C ASP A 153 12.07 14.19 4.34
N PHE A 154 11.98 13.02 4.99
CA PHE A 154 13.04 12.51 5.86
C PHE A 154 14.11 11.80 5.03
N GLN A 155 15.15 12.56 4.63
CA GLN A 155 16.25 12.04 3.80
C GLN A 155 17.16 11.12 4.60
N VAL A 156 17.59 10.03 3.97
CA VAL A 156 18.53 9.04 4.54
C VAL A 156 19.61 8.67 3.54
N ASN A 157 20.75 8.24 4.05
CA ASN A 157 21.82 7.64 3.26
C ASN A 157 21.98 6.17 3.67
N TYR A 158 21.81 5.27 2.71
CA TYR A 158 22.01 3.84 2.89
C TYR A 158 23.11 3.34 1.96
N GLN A 159 24.21 2.85 2.51
CA GLN A 159 25.36 2.35 1.76
C GLN A 159 25.93 3.36 0.74
N GLY A 160 26.02 4.63 1.15
CA GLY A 160 26.51 5.72 0.30
C GLY A 160 25.51 6.24 -0.73
N LYS A 161 24.29 5.70 -0.78
CA LYS A 161 23.23 6.13 -1.69
C LYS A 161 22.16 6.93 -0.96
N GLY A 162 21.81 8.10 -1.49
CA GLY A 162 20.70 8.92 -1.00
C GLY A 162 19.34 8.27 -1.27
N SER A 163 18.45 8.35 -0.26
CA SER A 163 17.07 7.90 -0.31
C SER A 163 16.23 8.72 0.66
N ASN A 164 14.98 8.33 0.88
CA ASN A 164 14.17 8.84 1.97
C ASN A 164 13.52 7.69 2.73
N LEU A 165 13.00 7.96 3.92
CA LEU A 165 12.45 6.94 4.80
C LEU A 165 11.25 6.22 4.16
N HIS A 166 10.42 6.94 3.41
CA HIS A 166 9.29 6.36 2.68
C HIS A 166 9.73 5.24 1.74
N LYS A 167 10.72 5.54 0.85
CA LYS A 167 11.27 4.54 -0.10
C LYS A 167 11.96 3.38 0.59
N VAL A 168 12.53 3.59 1.77
CA VAL A 168 13.12 2.51 2.56
C VAL A 168 12.03 1.51 2.96
N TRP A 169 10.89 2.01 3.44
CA TRP A 169 9.76 1.16 3.85
C TRP A 169 9.04 0.51 2.67
N ASP A 170 8.88 1.24 1.56
CA ASP A 170 8.23 0.68 0.38
C ASP A 170 9.02 -0.46 -0.25
N ARG A 171 10.36 -0.38 -0.19
CA ARG A 171 11.20 -1.20 -1.05
C ARG A 171 12.37 -1.86 -0.32
N LEU A 172 13.30 -1.09 0.24
CA LEU A 172 14.60 -1.61 0.68
C LEU A 172 14.48 -2.65 1.79
N ILE A 173 13.52 -2.50 2.71
CA ILE A 173 13.26 -3.46 3.79
C ILE A 173 12.97 -4.86 3.25
N LEU A 174 12.21 -4.97 2.14
CA LEU A 174 11.81 -6.24 1.55
C LEU A 174 12.92 -6.79 0.63
N GLU A 175 13.53 -5.94 -0.20
CA GLU A 175 14.59 -6.33 -1.15
C GLU A 175 15.83 -6.93 -0.48
N ARG A 176 16.08 -6.55 0.78
CA ARG A 176 17.20 -7.10 1.54
C ARG A 176 17.19 -8.63 1.63
N LYS A 177 16.03 -9.26 1.54
CA LYS A 177 15.90 -10.72 1.59
C LYS A 177 16.38 -11.41 0.31
N LYS A 178 16.57 -10.66 -0.81
CA LYS A 178 17.00 -11.17 -2.11
C LYS A 178 16.20 -12.40 -2.56
N SER A 179 14.89 -12.34 -2.36
CA SER A 179 13.94 -13.41 -2.69
C SER A 179 13.03 -12.96 -3.82
N THR A 180 12.53 -13.88 -4.64
CA THR A 180 11.45 -13.55 -5.55
C THR A 180 10.16 -13.24 -4.77
N PRO A 181 9.22 -12.42 -5.30
CA PRO A 181 7.93 -12.19 -4.66
C PRO A 181 7.18 -13.48 -4.32
N ALA A 182 7.25 -14.49 -5.20
CA ALA A 182 6.60 -15.78 -4.99
C ALA A 182 7.22 -16.56 -3.83
N ASP A 183 8.54 -16.65 -3.76
CA ASP A 183 9.24 -17.33 -2.66
C ASP A 183 9.04 -16.59 -1.34
N TYR A 184 9.01 -15.26 -1.39
CA TYR A 184 8.75 -14.45 -0.21
C TYR A 184 7.32 -14.67 0.32
N ALA A 185 6.31 -14.62 -0.57
CA ALA A 185 4.93 -14.91 -0.21
C ALA A 185 4.77 -16.33 0.35
N ASN A 186 5.46 -17.32 -0.23
CA ASN A 186 5.49 -18.70 0.28
C ASN A 186 6.06 -18.76 1.70
N ALA A 187 7.20 -18.10 1.94
CA ALA A 187 7.82 -18.06 3.26
C ALA A 187 6.92 -17.39 4.30
N LEU A 188 6.25 -16.29 3.94
CA LEU A 188 5.32 -15.59 4.82
C LEU A 188 4.04 -16.41 5.11
N ALA A 189 3.52 -17.11 4.12
CA ALA A 189 2.34 -17.96 4.29
C ALA A 189 2.58 -19.17 5.22
N ASN A 190 3.82 -19.65 5.29
CA ASN A 190 4.22 -20.78 6.13
C ASN A 190 4.58 -20.37 7.57
N GLN A 191 4.56 -19.09 7.92
CA GLN A 191 4.74 -18.64 9.30
C GLN A 191 3.51 -18.98 10.15
N PRO A 192 3.66 -19.10 11.48
CA PRO A 192 2.53 -19.30 12.39
C PRO A 192 1.41 -18.29 12.16
N ALA A 193 0.17 -18.69 12.36
CA ALA A 193 -0.98 -17.80 12.18
C ALA A 193 -0.80 -16.51 12.99
N LEU A 194 -1.23 -15.41 12.42
CA LEU A 194 -1.31 -14.13 13.15
C LEU A 194 -2.36 -14.28 14.28
N ALA A 195 -2.20 -13.53 15.34
CA ALA A 195 -3.23 -13.41 16.37
C ALA A 195 -4.59 -13.01 15.76
N ASP A 196 -5.69 -13.31 16.45
CA ASP A 196 -7.04 -12.96 15.98
C ASP A 196 -7.11 -11.47 15.65
N ASP A 197 -7.56 -11.19 14.45
CA ASP A 197 -7.68 -9.82 13.93
C ASP A 197 -9.05 -9.25 14.35
N ALA A 198 -9.06 -8.51 15.45
CA ALA A 198 -10.26 -7.88 15.98
C ALA A 198 -10.96 -6.95 14.96
N THR A 199 -10.20 -6.40 13.99
CA THR A 199 -10.76 -5.49 12.97
C THR A 199 -11.66 -6.21 11.96
N ARG A 200 -11.63 -7.55 11.89
CA ARG A 200 -12.56 -8.35 11.08
C ARG A 200 -14.02 -8.19 11.47
N ARG A 201 -14.28 -7.77 12.72
CA ARG A 201 -15.64 -7.54 13.27
C ARG A 201 -16.02 -6.08 13.27
N SER A 202 -15.16 -5.22 12.75
CA SER A 202 -15.42 -3.78 12.66
C SER A 202 -16.43 -3.47 11.56
N ASP A 203 -17.26 -2.47 11.82
CA ASP A 203 -18.16 -1.84 10.84
C ASP A 203 -17.44 -0.81 9.95
N ARG A 204 -16.20 -0.45 10.30
CA ARG A 204 -15.35 0.51 9.58
C ARG A 204 -13.90 0.03 9.42
N PRO A 205 -13.66 -1.13 8.84
CA PRO A 205 -12.34 -1.77 8.86
C PRO A 205 -11.22 -0.91 8.26
N ALA A 206 -11.48 -0.18 7.18
CA ALA A 206 -10.48 0.68 6.54
C ALA A 206 -9.97 1.80 7.48
N VAL A 207 -10.86 2.36 8.33
CA VAL A 207 -10.47 3.34 9.36
C VAL A 207 -9.56 2.68 10.39
N ASP A 208 -9.94 1.51 10.88
CA ASP A 208 -9.17 0.82 11.92
C ASP A 208 -7.78 0.43 11.43
N TRP A 209 -7.64 -0.02 10.17
CA TRP A 209 -6.34 -0.34 9.57
C TRP A 209 -5.46 0.90 9.40
N ALA A 210 -6.04 2.02 9.00
CA ALA A 210 -5.33 3.29 8.91
C ALA A 210 -4.86 3.77 10.30
N VAL A 211 -5.73 3.66 11.31
CA VAL A 211 -5.38 3.99 12.71
C VAL A 211 -4.29 3.08 13.25
N GLU A 212 -4.33 1.77 12.98
CA GLU A 212 -3.23 0.86 13.33
C GLU A 212 -1.91 1.29 12.70
N SER A 213 -1.91 1.57 11.40
CA SER A 213 -0.72 2.02 10.69
C SER A 213 -0.19 3.36 11.24
N CYS A 214 -1.10 4.29 11.54
CA CYS A 214 -0.76 5.56 12.18
C CYS A 214 -0.09 5.37 13.55
N ARG A 215 -0.65 4.50 14.40
CA ARG A 215 -0.07 4.20 15.73
C ARG A 215 1.32 3.59 15.63
N ILE A 216 1.56 2.73 14.64
CA ILE A 216 2.89 2.19 14.38
C ILE A 216 3.89 3.32 14.08
N VAL A 217 3.48 4.35 13.31
CA VAL A 217 4.34 5.52 13.05
C VAL A 217 4.58 6.34 14.31
N LEU A 218 3.55 6.54 15.13
CA LEU A 218 3.61 7.37 16.31
C LEU A 218 4.43 6.71 17.44
N ASP A 219 4.20 5.42 17.68
CA ASP A 219 4.72 4.68 18.82
C ASP A 219 5.91 3.78 18.47
N GLY A 220 6.12 3.48 17.21
CA GLY A 220 6.92 2.35 16.74
C GLY A 220 8.41 2.63 16.46
N ASN A 221 8.93 3.83 16.73
CA ASN A 221 10.33 4.19 16.44
C ASN A 221 10.76 3.94 14.97
N LEU A 222 9.85 4.15 14.03
CA LEU A 222 10.14 3.97 12.61
C LEU A 222 11.19 4.96 12.10
N TYR A 223 11.23 6.14 12.69
CA TYR A 223 12.18 7.17 12.32
C TYR A 223 13.53 6.90 12.98
N PRO A 224 14.60 6.70 12.20
CA PRO A 224 15.92 6.50 12.78
C PRO A 224 16.44 7.79 13.42
N SER A 225 17.27 7.65 14.44
CA SER A 225 17.92 8.81 15.10
C SER A 225 19.01 9.45 14.25
N SER A 226 19.46 8.79 13.19
CA SER A 226 20.49 9.23 12.25
C SER A 226 19.99 9.20 10.82
N HIS A 227 20.44 10.15 10.02
CA HIS A 227 20.21 10.13 8.57
C HIS A 227 21.12 9.12 7.85
N VAL A 228 22.12 8.55 8.51
CA VAL A 228 22.90 7.41 8.00
C VAL A 228 22.26 6.14 8.49
N MET A 229 21.78 5.34 7.55
CA MET A 229 21.08 4.10 7.83
C MET A 229 21.96 2.89 7.51
N ASP A 230 21.90 1.90 8.35
CA ASP A 230 22.63 0.64 8.23
C ASP A 230 21.70 -0.56 8.02
N ASP A 231 22.31 -1.72 7.83
CA ASP A 231 21.59 -2.98 7.70
C ASP A 231 20.78 -3.33 8.96
N ALA A 232 21.27 -2.93 10.14
CA ALA A 232 20.61 -3.22 11.41
C ALA A 232 19.24 -2.53 11.52
N TYR A 233 19.08 -1.34 10.92
CA TYR A 233 17.77 -0.69 10.82
C TYR A 233 16.79 -1.53 10.01
N LEU A 234 17.21 -1.99 8.82
CA LEU A 234 16.36 -2.80 7.94
C LEU A 234 15.99 -4.13 8.59
N ASP A 235 16.97 -4.82 9.19
CA ASP A 235 16.76 -6.12 9.84
C ASP A 235 15.84 -6.05 11.06
N ARG A 236 15.93 -4.97 11.85
CA ARG A 236 15.04 -4.72 13.00
C ARG A 236 13.60 -4.45 12.59
N ASN A 237 13.38 -3.73 11.48
CA ASN A 237 12.05 -3.31 11.06
C ASN A 237 11.38 -4.29 10.08
N ARG A 238 12.15 -5.20 9.45
CA ARG A 238 11.60 -6.20 8.52
C ARG A 238 10.49 -7.07 9.11
N PRO A 239 10.59 -7.61 10.35
CA PRO A 239 9.51 -8.41 10.92
C PRO A 239 8.18 -7.66 11.00
N LEU A 240 8.22 -6.37 11.30
CA LEU A 240 7.02 -5.52 11.29
C LEU A 240 6.47 -5.35 9.87
N ALA A 241 7.32 -5.05 8.88
CA ALA A 241 6.91 -4.95 7.49
C ALA A 241 6.27 -6.27 6.99
N GLU A 242 6.87 -7.42 7.30
CA GLU A 242 6.36 -8.75 6.98
C GLU A 242 4.99 -9.02 7.64
N GLN A 243 4.83 -8.62 8.91
CA GLN A 243 3.55 -8.72 9.61
C GLN A 243 2.46 -7.88 8.90
N ARG A 244 2.81 -6.64 8.46
CA ARG A 244 1.86 -5.76 7.75
C ARG A 244 1.44 -6.34 6.41
N LEU A 245 2.36 -6.94 5.65
CA LEU A 245 2.04 -7.64 4.40
C LEU A 245 1.08 -8.83 4.63
N ARG A 246 1.30 -9.61 5.67
CA ARG A 246 0.44 -10.75 6.03
C ARG A 246 -0.94 -10.30 6.47
N LEU A 247 -1.05 -9.25 7.28
CA LEU A 247 -2.33 -8.65 7.65
C LEU A 247 -3.08 -8.13 6.43
N ALA A 248 -2.38 -7.41 5.55
CA ALA A 248 -2.95 -6.90 4.30
C ALA A 248 -3.55 -8.05 3.45
N GLY A 249 -2.78 -9.13 3.24
CA GLY A 249 -3.26 -10.30 2.49
C GLY A 249 -4.49 -10.96 3.12
N ASN A 250 -4.48 -11.17 4.44
CA ASN A 250 -5.60 -11.77 5.16
C ASN A 250 -6.88 -10.91 5.07
N ARG A 251 -6.74 -9.59 5.26
CA ARG A 251 -7.83 -8.62 5.25
C ARG A 251 -8.39 -8.41 3.85
N LEU A 252 -7.53 -8.36 2.84
CA LEU A 252 -7.91 -8.30 1.44
C LEU A 252 -8.74 -9.55 1.05
N ALA A 253 -8.27 -10.74 1.41
CA ALA A 253 -9.02 -11.98 1.15
C ALA A 253 -10.39 -11.97 1.82
N ALA A 254 -10.48 -11.48 3.07
CA ALA A 254 -11.74 -11.38 3.78
C ALA A 254 -12.71 -10.42 3.07
N MET A 255 -12.23 -9.26 2.61
CA MET A 255 -13.05 -8.30 1.84
C MET A 255 -13.52 -8.88 0.51
N ILE A 256 -12.63 -9.50 -0.27
CA ILE A 256 -12.99 -10.11 -1.56
C ILE A 256 -13.98 -11.25 -1.35
N ASN A 257 -13.76 -12.10 -0.36
CA ASN A 257 -14.68 -13.17 -0.01
C ASN A 257 -16.07 -12.65 0.40
N SER A 258 -16.12 -11.51 1.10
CA SER A 258 -17.38 -10.88 1.48
C SER A 258 -18.10 -10.23 0.29
N ALA A 259 -17.36 -9.60 -0.61
CA ALA A 259 -17.91 -8.91 -1.77
C ALA A 259 -18.43 -9.87 -2.85
N LEU A 260 -17.77 -11.03 -3.03
CA LEU A 260 -17.98 -11.92 -4.19
C LEU A 260 -18.60 -13.28 -3.84
N ALA A 261 -18.64 -13.68 -2.56
CA ALA A 261 -19.26 -14.93 -2.17
C ALA A 261 -20.78 -14.76 -2.05
N ARG A 262 -21.48 -15.22 -3.04
CA ARG A 262 -22.93 -15.52 -2.99
C ARG A 262 -23.17 -17.02 -3.04
#